data_25f6aba0fba634c2f4166871c1d0a3ca
#
_entry.id   25f6aba0fba634c2f4166871c1d0a3ca
#
_cell.length_a   1.000
_cell.length_b   1.000
_cell.length_c   1.000
_cell.angle_alpha   90.00
_cell.angle_beta   90.00
_cell.angle_gamma   90.00
#
_symmetry.space_group_name_H-M   'P 1'
#
loop_
_entity.id
_entity.type
_entity.pdbx_description
1 polymer ?
#
loop_
_entity_poly.entity_id
_entity_poly.type
_entity_poly.pdbx_seq_one_letter_code
_entity_poly.pdbx_strand_id
1 'polypeptide(L)'
;RSRGLGDVYKRQVTIHPEDTGAYKIWNEDIGLEESRIIRIEGNFWDIGEGPSGPNTEIFYDRGEAYGQNDPEEEMYPGGENERYLEVWNLVFSEFNHNKDHTYTPLPNKNIDTGMGLERMASISQNVRTNYETDLFMPIINEVENISGKKYLEVDEQDVAFKAVSYTH
;
A
#
# COMPACT_ATOMS: atom_id res chain seq x y z
N ARG A 1 -1.64 -24.95 6.89
CA ARG A 1 -0.29 -24.36 6.66
C ARG A 1 -0.50 -23.18 5.72
N SER A 2 -0.45 -21.99 6.26
CA SER A 2 -0.51 -20.72 5.54
C SER A 2 0.74 -20.59 4.67
N ARG A 3 0.62 -20.91 3.40
CA ARG A 3 1.62 -20.64 2.36
C ARG A 3 1.20 -19.38 1.59
N GLY A 4 1.20 -18.29 2.17
CA GLY A 4 0.94 -17.04 1.48
C GLY A 4 1.03 -15.94 2.52
N LEU A 5 1.81 -14.91 2.33
CA LEU A 5 2.16 -13.91 3.32
C LEU A 5 3.02 -14.45 4.48
N GLY A 6 3.69 -15.59 4.27
CA GLY A 6 4.40 -16.36 5.29
C GLY A 6 5.59 -15.68 5.94
N ASP A 7 6.06 -14.57 5.39
CA ASP A 7 7.18 -13.85 5.97
C ASP A 7 6.68 -12.69 6.83
N VAL A 8 6.29 -13.01 8.07
CA VAL A 8 6.02 -12.02 9.12
C VAL A 8 7.17 -10.99 9.20
N TYR A 9 8.38 -11.44 8.89
CA TYR A 9 9.60 -10.61 8.85
C TYR A 9 9.60 -9.53 7.76
N LYS A 10 8.76 -9.67 6.71
CA LYS A 10 8.66 -8.72 5.61
C LYS A 10 7.55 -7.69 5.77
N ARG A 11 6.80 -7.75 6.85
CA ARG A 11 5.73 -6.77 7.11
C ARG A 11 6.25 -5.63 7.95
N GLN A 12 5.91 -4.44 7.55
CA GLN A 12 6.12 -3.20 8.28
C GLN A 12 4.81 -2.42 8.31
N VAL A 13 4.65 -1.56 9.28
CA VAL A 13 3.46 -0.72 9.39
C VAL A 13 3.84 0.74 9.55
N THR A 14 3.00 1.61 9.04
CA THR A 14 3.08 3.03 9.31
C THR A 14 1.92 3.46 10.20
N ILE A 15 2.15 4.44 11.05
CA ILE A 15 1.16 5.03 11.95
C ILE A 15 1.37 6.53 12.05
N HIS A 16 0.33 7.27 12.38
CA HIS A 16 0.51 8.69 12.74
C HIS A 16 1.34 8.81 14.04
N PRO A 17 2.26 9.79 14.16
CA PRO A 17 3.14 9.92 15.32
C PRO A 17 2.41 10.03 16.66
N GLU A 18 1.24 10.67 16.68
CA GLU A 18 0.43 10.85 17.88
C GLU A 18 -0.54 9.69 18.16
N ASP A 19 -0.67 8.72 17.24
CA ASP A 19 -1.55 7.56 17.45
C ASP A 19 -0.90 6.52 18.35
N THR A 20 -0.93 6.81 19.65
CA THR A 20 -0.41 5.92 20.69
C THR A 20 -1.27 4.65 20.81
N GLY A 21 -2.53 4.70 20.42
CA GLY A 21 -3.44 3.55 20.42
C GLY A 21 -3.03 2.52 19.39
N ALA A 22 -2.83 2.92 18.13
CA ALA A 22 -2.31 2.03 17.09
C ALA A 22 -0.93 1.49 17.44
N TYR A 23 -0.02 2.33 17.96
CA TYR A 23 1.29 1.88 18.40
C TYR A 23 1.19 0.74 19.43
N LYS A 24 0.37 0.92 20.46
CA LYS A 24 0.19 -0.08 21.49
C LYS A 24 -0.33 -1.40 20.93
N ILE A 25 -1.34 -1.36 20.08
CA ILE A 25 -1.90 -2.56 19.44
C ILE A 25 -0.83 -3.28 18.62
N TRP A 26 -0.10 -2.57 17.76
CA TRP A 26 0.92 -3.18 16.93
C TRP A 26 2.09 -3.75 17.72
N ASN A 27 2.59 -3.00 18.70
CA ASN A 27 3.77 -3.39 19.47
C ASN A 27 3.46 -4.39 20.60
N GLU A 28 2.45 -4.08 21.44
CA GLU A 28 2.17 -4.89 22.64
C GLU A 28 1.23 -6.07 22.33
N ASP A 29 0.11 -5.84 21.63
CA ASP A 29 -0.90 -6.87 21.45
C ASP A 29 -0.54 -7.83 20.30
N ILE A 30 0.02 -7.31 19.19
CA ILE A 30 0.42 -8.09 18.02
C ILE A 30 1.88 -8.56 18.14
N GLY A 31 2.72 -7.84 18.90
CA GLY A 31 4.12 -8.18 19.11
C GLY A 31 5.02 -7.80 17.93
N LEU A 32 4.65 -6.77 17.18
CA LEU A 32 5.51 -6.24 16.10
C LEU A 32 6.67 -5.45 16.72
N GLU A 33 7.89 -5.74 16.30
CA GLU A 33 9.07 -5.02 16.75
C GLU A 33 8.98 -3.52 16.45
N GLU A 34 9.42 -2.67 17.38
CA GLU A 34 9.35 -1.21 17.25
C GLU A 34 10.03 -0.69 15.97
N SER A 35 11.15 -1.30 15.58
CA SER A 35 11.89 -0.98 14.35
C SER A 35 11.07 -1.16 13.06
N ARG A 36 9.93 -1.81 13.16
CA ARG A 36 9.02 -2.11 12.04
C ARG A 36 7.73 -1.29 12.10
N ILE A 37 7.65 -0.35 13.02
CA ILE A 37 6.54 0.58 13.20
C ILE A 37 7.06 1.98 12.88
N ILE A 38 6.76 2.47 11.69
CA ILE A 38 7.26 3.73 11.18
C ILE A 38 6.23 4.83 11.46
N ARG A 39 6.68 5.96 12.02
CA ARG A 39 5.81 7.09 12.35
C ARG A 39 5.87 8.12 11.24
N ILE A 40 4.74 8.39 10.61
CA ILE A 40 4.62 9.29 9.46
C ILE A 40 3.45 10.26 9.68
N GLU A 41 3.70 11.56 9.59
CA GLU A 41 2.68 12.61 9.71
C GLU A 41 1.56 12.44 8.68
N GLY A 42 1.87 11.91 7.50
CA GLY A 42 0.90 11.62 6.44
C GLY A 42 -0.10 10.52 6.77
N ASN A 43 0.09 9.76 7.85
CA ASN A 43 -0.90 8.78 8.31
C ASN A 43 -2.07 9.43 9.08
N PHE A 44 -2.55 10.54 8.54
CA PHE A 44 -3.77 11.21 8.95
C PHE A 44 -4.58 11.61 7.70
N TRP A 45 -5.77 11.08 7.58
CA TRP A 45 -6.65 11.37 6.45
C TRP A 45 -7.64 12.47 6.80
N ASP A 46 -7.88 13.35 5.85
CA ASP A 46 -8.76 14.50 5.97
C ASP A 46 -9.31 14.85 4.59
N ILE A 47 -10.62 14.90 4.48
CA ILE A 47 -11.33 15.24 3.22
C ILE A 47 -11.91 16.66 3.22
N GLY A 48 -11.49 17.48 4.16
CA GLY A 48 -12.11 18.77 4.47
C GLY A 48 -13.21 18.62 5.54
N GLU A 49 -14.22 19.50 5.54
CA GLU A 49 -15.29 19.41 6.53
C GLU A 49 -15.92 18.01 6.59
N GLY A 50 -15.91 17.41 7.76
CA GLY A 50 -16.49 16.10 8.00
C GLY A 50 -15.56 15.14 8.74
N PRO A 51 -15.77 13.82 8.58
CA PRO A 51 -14.96 12.83 9.26
C PRO A 51 -13.49 12.90 8.87
N SER A 52 -12.62 12.66 9.83
CA SER A 52 -11.17 12.62 9.68
C SER A 52 -10.55 11.74 10.77
N GLY A 53 -9.28 11.42 10.63
CA GLY A 53 -8.57 10.68 11.66
C GLY A 53 -7.27 10.06 11.19
N PRO A 54 -6.56 9.37 12.10
CA PRO A 54 -5.36 8.64 11.74
C PRO A 54 -5.68 7.42 10.87
N ASN A 55 -4.66 6.91 10.22
CA ASN A 55 -4.69 5.61 9.57
C ASN A 55 -3.41 4.84 9.87
N THR A 56 -3.45 3.55 9.66
CA THR A 56 -2.29 2.69 9.70
C THR A 56 -2.23 1.85 8.42
N GLU A 57 -1.07 1.80 7.82
CA GLU A 57 -0.87 1.09 6.56
C GLU A 57 0.07 -0.08 6.77
N ILE A 58 -0.20 -1.17 6.08
CA ILE A 58 0.62 -2.38 6.13
C ILE A 58 1.40 -2.48 4.83
N PHE A 59 2.72 -2.52 4.94
CA PHE A 59 3.65 -2.65 3.83
C PHE A 59 4.28 -4.03 3.81
N TYR A 60 4.57 -4.49 2.61
CA TYR A 60 5.37 -5.68 2.36
C TYR A 60 6.74 -5.28 1.81
N ASP A 61 7.82 -5.66 2.51
CA ASP A 61 9.19 -5.47 2.03
C ASP A 61 9.50 -6.54 0.97
N ARG A 62 9.62 -6.11 -0.27
CA ARG A 62 9.91 -6.97 -1.42
C ARG A 62 11.40 -7.34 -1.52
N GLY A 63 12.22 -6.72 -0.68
CA GLY A 63 13.67 -6.96 -0.61
C GLY A 63 14.49 -5.99 -1.48
N GLU A 64 15.80 -6.07 -1.32
CA GLU A 64 16.79 -5.14 -1.89
C GLU A 64 16.87 -5.16 -3.42
N ALA A 65 16.29 -6.16 -4.07
CA ALA A 65 16.22 -6.22 -5.54
C ALA A 65 15.24 -5.20 -6.13
N TYR A 66 14.36 -4.65 -5.31
CA TYR A 66 13.38 -3.63 -5.69
C TYR A 66 13.83 -2.25 -5.23
N GLY A 67 13.53 -1.23 -6.00
CA GLY A 67 13.85 0.15 -5.63
C GLY A 67 15.32 0.54 -5.76
N GLN A 68 16.14 -0.22 -6.48
CA GLN A 68 17.58 0.08 -6.63
C GLN A 68 17.87 1.45 -7.29
N ASN A 69 16.92 1.98 -8.04
CA ASN A 69 17.02 3.27 -8.71
C ASN A 69 16.22 4.37 -7.99
N ASP A 70 15.55 4.03 -6.91
CA ASP A 70 14.74 4.98 -6.16
C ASP A 70 15.66 5.83 -5.26
N PRO A 71 15.27 7.07 -4.93
CA PRO A 71 16.03 7.93 -4.04
C PRO A 71 16.22 7.29 -2.66
N GLU A 72 17.42 7.36 -2.10
CA GLU A 72 17.73 6.78 -0.78
C GLU A 72 16.84 7.38 0.32
N GLU A 73 16.53 8.65 0.21
CA GLU A 73 15.63 9.38 1.13
C GLU A 73 14.18 8.87 1.11
N GLU A 74 13.77 8.20 0.03
CA GLU A 74 12.43 7.62 -0.12
C GLU A 74 12.39 6.11 0.24
N MET A 75 13.53 5.51 0.60
CA MET A 75 13.65 4.08 0.83
C MET A 75 13.15 3.65 2.23
N TYR A 76 11.89 3.97 2.53
CA TYR A 76 11.20 3.57 3.75
C TYR A 76 9.72 3.24 3.46
N PRO A 77 9.02 2.50 4.33
CA PRO A 77 7.58 2.26 4.20
C PRO A 77 6.80 3.57 4.23
N GLY A 78 6.06 3.86 3.16
CA GLY A 78 5.34 5.13 2.97
C GLY A 78 6.08 6.17 2.12
N GLY A 79 7.36 5.95 1.78
CA GLY A 79 8.07 6.73 0.78
C GLY A 79 7.77 6.28 -0.66
N GLU A 80 8.16 7.09 -1.63
CA GLU A 80 7.97 6.80 -3.07
C GLU A 80 9.05 5.82 -3.57
N ASN A 81 8.85 4.52 -3.33
CA ASN A 81 9.80 3.47 -3.73
C ASN A 81 9.09 2.17 -4.15
N GLU A 82 9.81 1.33 -4.91
CA GLU A 82 9.31 0.02 -5.35
C GLU A 82 9.49 -1.10 -4.31
N ARG A 83 10.34 -0.91 -3.29
CA ARG A 83 10.67 -1.94 -2.31
C ARG A 83 9.54 -2.19 -1.34
N TYR A 84 8.97 -1.13 -0.77
CA TYR A 84 7.93 -1.22 0.24
C TYR A 84 6.55 -1.04 -0.39
N LEU A 85 5.89 -2.15 -0.66
CA LEU A 85 4.58 -2.14 -1.29
C LEU A 85 3.48 -2.09 -0.24
N GLU A 86 2.72 -0.99 -0.20
CA GLU A 86 1.51 -0.90 0.61
C GLU A 86 0.48 -1.92 0.12
N VAL A 87 0.01 -2.77 1.03
CA VAL A 87 -0.96 -3.83 0.71
C VAL A 87 -2.30 -3.62 1.39
N TRP A 88 -2.33 -2.92 2.50
CA TRP A 88 -3.55 -2.74 3.28
C TRP A 88 -3.53 -1.41 4.01
N ASN A 89 -4.64 -0.70 4.00
CA ASN A 89 -4.86 0.52 4.76
C ASN A 89 -6.04 0.32 5.74
N LEU A 90 -5.83 0.63 7.01
CA LEU A 90 -6.83 0.64 8.06
C LEU A 90 -7.08 2.10 8.47
N VAL A 91 -8.25 2.60 8.19
CA VAL A 91 -8.63 4.01 8.32
C VAL A 91 -9.52 4.19 9.53
N PHE A 92 -9.15 5.08 10.44
CA PHE A 92 -9.91 5.38 11.64
C PHE A 92 -10.64 6.70 11.48
N SER A 93 -11.98 6.70 11.65
CA SER A 93 -12.76 7.91 11.74
C SER A 93 -12.93 8.27 13.21
N GLU A 94 -12.15 9.23 13.68
CA GLU A 94 -12.12 9.61 15.09
C GLU A 94 -12.56 11.02 15.37
N PHE A 95 -12.42 11.91 14.40
CA PHE A 95 -12.66 13.33 14.52
C PHE A 95 -13.63 13.84 13.46
N ASN A 96 -14.26 14.97 13.75
CA ASN A 96 -14.92 15.82 12.78
C ASN A 96 -14.05 17.04 12.53
N HIS A 97 -13.66 17.27 11.28
CA HIS A 97 -13.03 18.52 10.85
C HIS A 97 -14.12 19.58 10.71
N ASN A 98 -14.05 20.62 11.53
CA ASN A 98 -15.02 21.69 11.58
C ASN A 98 -14.67 22.82 10.58
N LYS A 99 -15.64 23.68 10.27
CA LYS A 99 -15.46 24.84 9.37
C LYS A 99 -14.37 25.83 9.78
N ASP A 100 -14.09 25.91 11.06
CA ASP A 100 -13.04 26.77 11.64
C ASP A 100 -11.67 26.07 11.69
N HIS A 101 -11.51 24.95 10.98
CA HIS A 101 -10.32 24.12 10.93
C HIS A 101 -9.89 23.49 12.27
N THR A 102 -10.83 23.38 13.22
CA THR A 102 -10.62 22.62 14.44
C THR A 102 -11.10 21.18 14.28
N TYR A 103 -10.59 20.27 15.11
CA TYR A 103 -11.02 18.87 15.16
C TYR A 103 -11.74 18.60 16.47
N THR A 104 -12.93 18.03 16.38
CA THR A 104 -13.69 17.58 17.55
C THR A 104 -13.87 16.07 17.50
N PRO A 105 -13.75 15.36 18.64
CA PRO A 105 -13.95 13.91 18.65
C PRO A 105 -15.35 13.52 18.16
N LEU A 106 -15.44 12.49 17.34
CA LEU A 106 -16.71 11.91 16.94
C LEU A 106 -17.35 11.17 18.14
N PRO A 107 -18.68 11.23 18.29
CA PRO A 107 -19.38 10.50 19.35
C PRO A 107 -19.23 8.98 19.21
N ASN A 108 -19.10 8.49 18.00
CA ASN A 108 -18.81 7.10 17.68
C ASN A 108 -17.64 7.03 16.72
N LYS A 109 -16.59 6.32 17.11
CA LYS A 109 -15.46 6.04 16.25
C LYS A 109 -15.80 4.88 15.32
N ASN A 110 -15.28 4.93 14.08
CA ASN A 110 -15.45 3.89 13.10
C ASN A 110 -14.08 3.48 12.53
N ILE A 111 -14.01 2.26 12.05
CA ILE A 111 -12.86 1.73 11.32
C ILE A 111 -13.36 1.27 9.96
N ASP A 112 -12.68 1.70 8.91
CA ASP A 112 -12.83 1.17 7.57
C ASP A 112 -11.50 0.61 7.10
N THR A 113 -11.50 -0.28 6.11
CA THR A 113 -10.26 -0.92 5.66
C THR A 113 -10.32 -1.21 4.18
N GLY A 114 -9.18 -0.97 3.51
CA GLY A 114 -9.00 -1.26 2.10
C GLY A 114 -7.73 -2.06 1.84
N MET A 115 -7.85 -3.16 1.10
CA MET A 115 -6.74 -4.01 0.70
C MET A 115 -6.62 -4.00 -0.82
N GLY A 116 -5.40 -3.79 -1.33
CA GLY A 116 -5.11 -3.86 -2.76
C GLY A 116 -5.08 -5.32 -3.25
N LEU A 117 -6.14 -5.77 -3.93
CA LEU A 117 -6.21 -7.14 -4.46
C LEU A 117 -5.05 -7.44 -5.40
N GLU A 118 -4.77 -6.54 -6.34
CA GLU A 118 -3.72 -6.68 -7.33
C GLU A 118 -2.32 -6.69 -6.69
N ARG A 119 -2.11 -5.85 -5.68
CA ARG A 119 -0.87 -5.81 -4.90
C ARG A 119 -0.66 -7.12 -4.14
N MET A 120 -1.71 -7.63 -3.50
CA MET A 120 -1.67 -8.93 -2.83
C MET A 120 -1.44 -10.09 -3.80
N ALA A 121 -2.06 -10.06 -4.98
CA ALA A 121 -1.86 -11.06 -6.02
C ALA A 121 -0.40 -11.05 -6.50
N SER A 122 0.19 -9.88 -6.73
CA SER A 122 1.58 -9.77 -7.18
C SER A 122 2.58 -10.36 -6.18
N ILE A 123 2.36 -10.13 -4.88
CA ILE A 123 3.18 -10.74 -3.82
C ILE A 123 2.99 -12.26 -3.79
N SER A 124 1.74 -12.73 -3.83
CA SER A 124 1.42 -14.16 -3.74
C SER A 124 1.94 -14.96 -4.92
N GLN A 125 1.95 -14.36 -6.10
CA GLN A 125 2.46 -14.94 -7.34
C GLN A 125 3.96 -14.69 -7.54
N ASN A 126 4.56 -13.87 -6.67
CA ASN A 126 5.98 -13.50 -6.73
C ASN A 126 6.36 -12.91 -8.10
N VAL A 127 5.54 -12.01 -8.62
CA VAL A 127 5.76 -11.27 -9.86
C VAL A 127 6.20 -9.83 -9.58
N ARG A 128 6.83 -9.19 -10.56
CA ARG A 128 7.45 -7.88 -10.37
C ARG A 128 6.41 -6.76 -10.23
N THR A 129 5.34 -6.81 -11.01
CA THR A 129 4.29 -5.78 -11.00
C THR A 129 2.91 -6.41 -10.93
N ASN A 130 1.89 -5.60 -10.64
CA ASN A 130 0.49 -6.04 -10.66
C ASN A 130 0.07 -6.57 -12.05
N TYR A 131 0.66 -6.02 -13.11
CA TYR A 131 0.34 -6.36 -14.50
C TYR A 131 0.80 -7.76 -14.91
N GLU A 132 1.78 -8.33 -14.23
CA GLU A 132 2.29 -9.68 -14.48
C GLU A 132 1.51 -10.77 -13.71
N THR A 133 0.45 -10.37 -13.01
CA THR A 133 -0.44 -11.31 -12.32
C THR A 133 -1.39 -12.00 -13.31
N ASP A 134 -1.97 -13.12 -12.89
CA ASP A 134 -3.03 -13.80 -13.62
C ASP A 134 -4.30 -12.96 -13.81
N LEU A 135 -4.43 -11.85 -13.08
CA LEU A 135 -5.52 -10.88 -13.26
C LEU A 135 -5.37 -10.08 -14.57
N PHE A 136 -4.15 -9.71 -14.94
CA PHE A 136 -3.89 -8.84 -16.09
C PHE A 136 -3.24 -9.54 -17.28
N MET A 137 -2.45 -10.58 -17.06
CA MET A 137 -1.76 -11.29 -18.14
C MET A 137 -2.67 -11.79 -19.26
N PRO A 138 -3.91 -12.26 -19.03
CA PRO A 138 -4.80 -12.61 -20.11
C PRO A 138 -5.13 -11.43 -21.05
N ILE A 139 -5.31 -10.24 -20.49
CA ILE A 139 -5.58 -9.00 -21.23
C ILE A 139 -4.33 -8.60 -22.02
N ILE A 140 -3.17 -8.61 -21.37
CA ILE A 140 -1.89 -8.28 -21.99
C ILE A 140 -1.59 -9.21 -23.16
N ASN A 141 -1.81 -10.52 -23.00
CA ASN A 141 -1.63 -11.50 -24.08
C ASN A 141 -2.54 -11.23 -25.28
N GLU A 142 -3.77 -10.78 -25.04
CA GLU A 142 -4.69 -10.43 -26.14
C GLU A 142 -4.23 -9.14 -26.85
N VAL A 143 -3.74 -8.15 -26.10
CA VAL A 143 -3.11 -6.96 -26.70
C VAL A 143 -1.89 -7.32 -27.53
N GLU A 144 -1.06 -8.26 -27.11
CA GLU A 144 0.04 -8.80 -27.92
C GLU A 144 -0.45 -9.40 -29.22
N ASN A 145 -1.49 -10.24 -29.16
CA ASN A 145 -2.08 -10.89 -30.33
C ASN A 145 -2.60 -9.87 -31.35
N ILE A 146 -3.30 -8.83 -30.89
CA ILE A 146 -3.89 -7.80 -31.75
C ILE A 146 -2.82 -6.88 -32.33
N SER A 147 -1.85 -6.45 -31.51
CA SER A 147 -0.85 -5.45 -31.91
C SER A 147 0.35 -6.03 -32.64
N GLY A 148 0.61 -7.33 -32.49
CA GLY A 148 1.82 -7.99 -32.97
C GLY A 148 3.10 -7.59 -32.22
N LYS A 149 2.97 -6.86 -31.12
CA LYS A 149 4.08 -6.43 -30.25
C LYS A 149 4.15 -7.30 -29.01
N LYS A 150 5.29 -7.30 -28.33
CA LYS A 150 5.50 -8.07 -27.10
C LYS A 150 5.62 -7.17 -25.88
N TYR A 151 4.99 -7.56 -24.80
CA TYR A 151 5.16 -6.97 -23.48
C TYR A 151 6.56 -7.24 -22.94
N LEU A 152 7.18 -6.30 -22.26
CA LEU A 152 8.54 -6.35 -21.70
C LEU A 152 9.69 -6.40 -22.75
N GLU A 153 9.41 -6.08 -24.01
CA GLU A 153 10.48 -5.93 -25.02
C GLU A 153 11.03 -4.50 -25.10
N VAL A 154 10.17 -3.49 -24.89
CA VAL A 154 10.54 -2.07 -25.00
C VAL A 154 9.78 -1.26 -23.97
N ASP A 155 10.48 -0.58 -23.06
CA ASP A 155 9.92 0.15 -21.94
C ASP A 155 8.78 1.14 -22.31
N GLU A 156 8.94 1.89 -23.42
CA GLU A 156 7.90 2.81 -23.87
C GLU A 156 6.60 2.09 -24.29
N GLN A 157 6.72 0.87 -24.84
CA GLN A 157 5.58 0.06 -25.25
C GLN A 157 4.90 -0.58 -24.02
N ASP A 158 5.66 -0.93 -23.01
CA ASP A 158 5.13 -1.50 -21.77
C ASP A 158 4.17 -0.55 -21.06
N VAL A 159 4.45 0.74 -21.10
CA VAL A 159 3.52 1.77 -20.57
C VAL A 159 2.20 1.71 -21.31
N ALA A 160 2.20 1.56 -22.63
CA ALA A 160 0.98 1.46 -23.42
C ALA A 160 0.21 0.16 -23.14
N PHE A 161 0.89 -0.97 -22.99
CA PHE A 161 0.26 -2.24 -22.59
C PHE A 161 -0.42 -2.13 -21.22
N LYS A 162 0.25 -1.54 -20.24
CA LYS A 162 -0.29 -1.32 -18.88
C LYS A 162 -1.51 -0.39 -18.93
N ALA A 163 -1.43 0.72 -19.68
CA ALA A 163 -2.53 1.66 -19.80
C ALA A 163 -3.78 1.01 -20.41
N VAL A 164 -3.64 0.26 -21.51
CA VAL A 164 -4.75 -0.43 -22.16
C VAL A 164 -5.36 -1.50 -21.24
N SER A 165 -4.56 -2.28 -20.56
CA SER A 165 -5.03 -3.34 -19.65
C SER A 165 -5.77 -2.80 -18.43
N TYR A 166 -5.44 -1.58 -17.99
CA TYR A 166 -6.09 -0.96 -16.83
C TYR A 166 -7.41 -0.25 -17.19
N THR A 167 -7.54 0.28 -18.41
CA THR A 167 -8.70 1.08 -18.86
C THR A 167 -9.79 0.26 -19.52
N HIS A 168 -9.54 -0.97 -19.87
CA HIS A 168 -10.45 -1.86 -20.61
C HIS A 168 -10.54 -3.26 -19.99
#